data_a42bdf9e1772c3cc0786117d806c5354
#
_entry.id   a42bdf9e1772c3cc0786117d806c5354
#
_cell.length_a   1.000
_cell.length_b   1.000
_cell.length_c   1.000
_cell.angle_alpha   90.00
_cell.angle_beta   90.00
_cell.angle_gamma   90.00
#
_symmetry.space_group_name_H-M   'P 1'
#
loop_
_entity.id
_entity.type
_entity.pdbx_description
1 polymer ?
#
loop_
_entity_poly.entity_id
_entity_poly.type
_entity_poly.pdbx_seq_one_letter_code
_entity_poly.pdbx_strand_id
1 'polypeptide(L)'
;NDSLDNLMNVYYGINTYHVIADPNNTYIEHIDCWGKYLSTTKVLIREVPVSHPQYDEIESAAIYFSEALNFWGEPWEIFRIWTPNDQPYTNSIIINNKVLVPIMNSSWDDEALDVYQAALPGYDVIGFTGTWESTDALHCRVKGIPDLDMLQIFHKPLTDTIAPGPSQSQGYELELDIRDLSGSGIVDQSVKVFWKNETMPDYDSTLLHQPDVPEEPEKYSGSIPVQAFESNIRYYVQGADSSGRIETSPLAGYHSFYAMPTDACNSWDIGDLNNSGTLDIIDVLMLADLIVYNNSSGVCCESVADINSDGVLSIIDIVTLVSLVANQ
;
A
#
# COMPACT_ATOMS: atom_id res chain seq x y z
N ASN A 1 -6.47 -12.86 -22.52
CA ASN A 1 -5.92 -13.72 -23.59
C ASN A 1 -4.78 -14.52 -22.99
N ASP A 2 -5.04 -15.78 -22.66
CA ASP A 2 -4.15 -16.70 -21.92
C ASP A 2 -2.72 -16.72 -22.48
N SER A 3 -2.56 -16.55 -23.79
CA SER A 3 -1.25 -16.50 -24.44
C SER A 3 -0.48 -15.22 -24.12
N LEU A 4 -1.16 -14.08 -24.08
CA LEU A 4 -0.55 -12.80 -23.73
C LEU A 4 -0.21 -12.77 -22.23
N ASP A 5 -1.14 -13.21 -21.38
CA ASP A 5 -0.97 -13.25 -19.95
C ASP A 5 0.22 -14.15 -19.57
N ASN A 6 0.35 -15.30 -20.23
CA ASN A 6 1.51 -16.19 -20.06
C ASN A 6 2.82 -15.51 -20.49
N LEU A 7 2.84 -14.76 -21.62
CA LEU A 7 4.03 -14.03 -22.04
C LEU A 7 4.41 -12.92 -21.06
N MET A 8 3.42 -12.17 -20.54
CA MET A 8 3.64 -11.14 -19.52
C MET A 8 4.21 -11.74 -18.24
N ASN A 9 3.72 -12.91 -17.83
CA ASN A 9 4.26 -13.63 -16.69
C ASN A 9 5.70 -14.11 -16.92
N VAL A 10 5.95 -14.82 -18.02
CA VAL A 10 7.25 -15.44 -18.33
C VAL A 10 8.37 -14.40 -18.54
N TYR A 11 8.07 -13.29 -19.23
CA TYR A 11 9.10 -12.30 -19.60
C TYR A 11 9.20 -11.12 -18.64
N TYR A 12 8.14 -10.80 -17.91
CA TYR A 12 8.08 -9.64 -17.02
C TYR A 12 7.74 -9.98 -15.57
N GLY A 13 7.43 -11.24 -15.25
CA GLY A 13 7.03 -11.66 -13.92
C GLY A 13 5.66 -11.13 -13.48
N ILE A 14 4.85 -10.66 -14.42
CA ILE A 14 3.54 -10.05 -14.14
C ILE A 14 2.51 -11.17 -13.96
N ASN A 15 1.98 -11.33 -12.75
CA ASN A 15 0.94 -12.30 -12.42
C ASN A 15 -0.46 -11.77 -12.69
N THR A 16 -0.68 -10.47 -12.47
CA THR A 16 -1.96 -9.79 -12.75
C THR A 16 -1.73 -8.74 -13.83
N TYR A 17 -2.44 -8.89 -14.95
CA TYR A 17 -2.36 -7.99 -16.09
C TYR A 17 -3.72 -7.32 -16.30
N HIS A 18 -3.81 -6.04 -15.94
CA HIS A 18 -5.03 -5.25 -16.07
C HIS A 18 -5.24 -4.83 -17.52
N VAL A 19 -6.40 -5.17 -18.08
CA VAL A 19 -6.81 -4.75 -19.43
C VAL A 19 -8.17 -4.07 -19.32
N ILE A 20 -8.20 -2.78 -19.58
CA ILE A 20 -9.42 -1.97 -19.58
C ILE A 20 -9.55 -1.23 -20.92
N ALA A 21 -10.77 -0.75 -21.22
CA ALA A 21 -10.98 0.16 -22.34
C ALA A 21 -10.21 1.47 -22.08
N ASP A 22 -9.63 2.07 -23.14
CA ASP A 22 -8.94 3.34 -22.98
C ASP A 22 -9.92 4.48 -22.67
N PRO A 23 -9.83 5.11 -21.49
CA PRO A 23 -10.70 6.24 -21.15
C PRO A 23 -10.45 7.48 -22.00
N ASN A 24 -9.26 7.59 -22.57
CA ASN A 24 -8.88 8.77 -23.34
C ASN A 24 -9.54 8.81 -24.71
N ASN A 25 -9.79 7.65 -25.33
CA ASN A 25 -10.47 7.47 -26.61
C ASN A 25 -10.02 8.48 -27.68
N THR A 26 -8.72 8.72 -27.79
CA THR A 26 -8.08 9.63 -28.74
C THR A 26 -7.17 8.85 -29.70
N TYR A 27 -6.43 9.57 -30.57
CA TYR A 27 -5.45 8.95 -31.45
C TYR A 27 -4.22 8.36 -30.71
N ILE A 28 -4.05 8.71 -29.44
CA ILE A 28 -3.01 8.17 -28.54
C ILE A 28 -3.71 7.58 -27.32
N GLU A 29 -3.70 6.26 -27.24
CA GLU A 29 -4.33 5.47 -26.19
C GLU A 29 -3.28 5.14 -25.09
N HIS A 30 -2.73 6.18 -24.45
CA HIS A 30 -1.69 6.03 -23.42
C HIS A 30 -2.27 6.18 -22.02
N ILE A 31 -1.89 5.27 -21.13
CA ILE A 31 -2.33 5.26 -19.72
C ILE A 31 -1.96 6.56 -19.00
N ASP A 32 -0.76 7.10 -19.26
CA ASP A 32 -0.26 8.32 -18.63
C ASP A 32 -1.07 9.59 -18.97
N CYS A 33 -1.97 9.51 -19.95
CA CYS A 33 -2.92 10.58 -20.25
C CYS A 33 -4.11 10.62 -19.28
N TRP A 34 -4.43 9.53 -18.59
CA TRP A 34 -5.60 9.45 -17.71
C TRP A 34 -5.32 8.82 -16.34
N GLY A 35 -4.24 8.08 -16.17
CA GLY A 35 -3.95 7.38 -14.92
C GLY A 35 -2.46 7.15 -14.68
N LYS A 36 -2.11 6.84 -13.44
CA LYS A 36 -0.74 6.57 -13.02
C LYS A 36 -0.70 5.75 -11.74
N TYR A 37 0.10 4.70 -11.71
CA TYR A 37 0.46 4.07 -10.44
C TYR A 37 1.41 4.98 -9.66
N LEU A 38 1.07 5.25 -8.41
CA LEU A 38 1.88 6.05 -7.50
C LEU A 38 2.76 5.17 -6.61
N SER A 39 2.27 3.98 -6.26
CA SER A 39 2.98 2.95 -5.51
C SER A 39 2.37 1.58 -5.79
N THR A 40 2.78 0.56 -5.04
CA THR A 40 2.19 -0.79 -5.10
C THR A 40 0.74 -0.86 -4.55
N THR A 41 0.27 0.20 -3.90
CA THR A 41 -1.07 0.29 -3.27
C THR A 41 -1.90 1.47 -3.75
N LYS A 42 -1.30 2.43 -4.45
CA LYS A 42 -1.93 3.72 -4.79
C LYS A 42 -2.00 3.94 -6.30
N VAL A 43 -3.14 4.41 -6.77
CA VAL A 43 -3.37 4.80 -8.16
C VAL A 43 -3.97 6.20 -8.25
N LEU A 44 -3.50 6.99 -9.19
CA LEU A 44 -4.03 8.30 -9.52
C LEU A 44 -4.83 8.21 -10.82
N ILE A 45 -6.04 8.73 -10.83
CA ILE A 45 -6.92 8.75 -12.01
C ILE A 45 -7.48 10.16 -12.19
N ARG A 46 -7.53 10.63 -13.43
CA ARG A 46 -8.16 11.91 -13.78
C ARG A 46 -9.59 11.98 -13.26
N GLU A 47 -10.00 13.19 -12.94
CA GLU A 47 -11.39 13.57 -12.69
C GLU A 47 -11.75 14.72 -13.61
N VAL A 48 -12.93 14.64 -14.23
CA VAL A 48 -13.43 15.64 -15.17
C VAL A 48 -14.89 15.99 -14.86
N PRO A 49 -15.39 17.15 -15.30
CA PRO A 49 -16.81 17.50 -15.09
C PRO A 49 -17.73 16.53 -15.84
N VAL A 50 -18.95 16.33 -15.32
CA VAL A 50 -19.99 15.46 -15.93
C VAL A 50 -20.28 15.79 -17.39
N SER A 51 -20.07 17.05 -17.80
CA SER A 51 -20.25 17.49 -19.18
C SER A 51 -19.06 17.17 -20.10
N HIS A 52 -17.98 16.63 -19.55
CA HIS A 52 -16.78 16.29 -20.33
C HIS A 52 -17.05 15.09 -21.25
N PRO A 53 -16.58 15.09 -22.51
CA PRO A 53 -16.83 13.98 -23.44
C PRO A 53 -16.30 12.62 -22.98
N GLN A 54 -15.29 12.58 -22.09
CA GLN A 54 -14.66 11.35 -21.57
C GLN A 54 -15.13 11.01 -20.15
N TYR A 55 -16.17 11.66 -19.63
CA TYR A 55 -16.60 11.49 -18.25
C TYR A 55 -16.92 10.02 -17.93
N ASP A 56 -17.77 9.40 -18.74
CA ASP A 56 -18.26 8.04 -18.49
C ASP A 56 -17.11 7.00 -18.53
N GLU A 57 -16.15 7.17 -19.44
CA GLU A 57 -15.00 6.29 -19.60
C GLU A 57 -13.99 6.45 -18.43
N ILE A 58 -13.73 7.68 -18.00
CA ILE A 58 -12.85 7.97 -16.85
C ILE A 58 -13.46 7.44 -15.55
N GLU A 59 -14.78 7.63 -15.35
CA GLU A 59 -15.46 7.08 -14.17
C GLU A 59 -15.50 5.54 -14.21
N SER A 60 -15.67 4.95 -15.39
CA SER A 60 -15.59 3.49 -15.55
C SER A 60 -14.21 2.94 -15.17
N ALA A 61 -13.13 3.65 -15.52
CA ALA A 61 -11.78 3.27 -15.08
C ALA A 61 -11.61 3.40 -13.57
N ALA A 62 -12.14 4.46 -12.95
CA ALA A 62 -12.10 4.63 -11.50
C ALA A 62 -12.88 3.52 -10.78
N ILE A 63 -14.05 3.15 -11.27
CA ILE A 63 -14.85 2.03 -10.75
C ILE A 63 -14.07 0.72 -10.87
N TYR A 64 -13.47 0.44 -12.04
CA TYR A 64 -12.65 -0.75 -12.23
C TYR A 64 -11.55 -0.88 -11.16
N PHE A 65 -10.79 0.19 -10.90
CA PHE A 65 -9.75 0.15 -9.88
C PHE A 65 -10.28 0.09 -8.45
N SER A 66 -11.50 0.58 -8.19
CA SER A 66 -12.14 0.43 -6.88
C SER A 66 -12.55 -1.03 -6.58
N GLU A 67 -12.72 -1.85 -7.60
CA GLU A 67 -13.07 -3.27 -7.51
C GLU A 67 -11.86 -4.20 -7.69
N ALA A 68 -10.79 -3.71 -8.32
CA ALA A 68 -9.57 -4.47 -8.54
C ALA A 68 -8.69 -4.49 -7.28
N LEU A 69 -7.88 -5.54 -7.17
CA LEU A 69 -6.93 -5.67 -6.09
C LEU A 69 -5.54 -5.16 -6.52
N ASN A 70 -4.83 -4.57 -5.58
CA ASN A 70 -3.47 -4.09 -5.74
C ASN A 70 -2.46 -5.26 -5.73
N PHE A 71 -1.16 -4.94 -5.80
CA PHE A 71 -0.08 -5.94 -5.80
C PHE A 71 -0.13 -6.89 -4.59
N TRP A 72 -0.64 -6.43 -3.45
CA TRP A 72 -0.71 -7.18 -2.20
C TRP A 72 -2.03 -7.92 -1.99
N GLY A 73 -2.95 -7.87 -2.97
CA GLY A 73 -4.26 -8.50 -2.90
C GLY A 73 -5.29 -7.71 -2.08
N GLU A 74 -5.09 -6.42 -1.91
CA GLU A 74 -5.98 -5.51 -1.19
C GLU A 74 -6.59 -4.45 -2.13
N PRO A 75 -7.64 -3.73 -1.72
CA PRO A 75 -8.20 -2.64 -2.52
C PRO A 75 -7.17 -1.56 -2.84
N TRP A 76 -7.26 -0.95 -4.00
CA TRP A 76 -6.45 0.21 -4.35
C TRP A 76 -6.90 1.46 -3.59
N GLU A 77 -5.95 2.22 -3.06
CA GLU A 77 -6.17 3.60 -2.63
C GLU A 77 -6.18 4.50 -3.88
N ILE A 78 -7.37 5.06 -4.20
CA ILE A 78 -7.58 5.84 -5.44
C ILE A 78 -7.50 7.32 -5.13
N PHE A 79 -6.59 8.01 -5.81
CA PHE A 79 -6.52 9.46 -5.81
C PHE A 79 -7.14 10.01 -7.10
N ARG A 80 -7.91 11.07 -7.00
CA ARG A 80 -8.54 11.74 -8.14
C ARG A 80 -7.90 13.10 -8.34
N ILE A 81 -7.58 13.43 -9.60
CA ILE A 81 -6.95 14.70 -9.95
C ILE A 81 -7.80 15.45 -10.97
N TRP A 82 -8.23 16.65 -10.59
CA TRP A 82 -9.18 17.45 -11.37
C TRP A 82 -8.52 18.04 -12.61
N THR A 83 -9.07 17.73 -13.79
CA THR A 83 -8.54 18.12 -15.10
C THR A 83 -9.65 18.56 -16.05
N PRO A 84 -10.40 19.62 -15.72
CA PRO A 84 -11.61 20.02 -16.46
C PRO A 84 -11.35 20.49 -17.91
N ASN A 85 -10.10 20.80 -18.24
CA ASN A 85 -9.67 21.23 -19.57
C ASN A 85 -8.50 20.39 -20.08
N ASP A 86 -8.52 19.09 -19.79
CA ASP A 86 -7.49 18.13 -20.23
C ASP A 86 -6.07 18.48 -19.79
N GLN A 87 -5.90 19.01 -18.58
CA GLN A 87 -4.57 19.25 -18.03
C GLN A 87 -3.82 17.92 -17.89
N PRO A 88 -2.52 17.86 -18.26
CA PRO A 88 -1.75 16.61 -18.34
C PRO A 88 -1.11 16.21 -17.01
N TYR A 89 -1.75 16.46 -15.88
CA TYR A 89 -1.15 16.26 -14.55
C TYR A 89 -0.78 14.79 -14.28
N THR A 90 -1.49 13.80 -14.85
CA THR A 90 -1.16 12.37 -14.73
C THR A 90 0.09 11.99 -15.50
N ASN A 91 0.49 12.79 -16.50
CA ASN A 91 1.71 12.60 -17.30
C ASN A 91 2.96 13.11 -16.56
N SER A 92 3.02 12.88 -15.26
CA SER A 92 4.10 13.24 -14.33
C SER A 92 5.24 12.21 -14.34
N ILE A 93 6.35 12.54 -13.73
CA ILE A 93 7.48 11.63 -13.50
C ILE A 93 7.70 11.48 -12.00
N ILE A 94 7.83 10.24 -11.54
CA ILE A 94 8.32 9.93 -10.21
C ILE A 94 9.76 9.44 -10.37
N ILE A 95 10.71 10.12 -9.75
CA ILE A 95 12.12 9.76 -9.80
C ILE A 95 12.75 9.98 -8.42
N ASN A 96 13.28 8.89 -7.84
CA ASN A 96 13.81 8.88 -6.48
C ASN A 96 12.75 9.44 -5.50
N ASN A 97 13.09 10.52 -4.80
CA ASN A 97 12.21 11.21 -3.84
C ASN A 97 11.45 12.40 -4.44
N LYS A 98 11.33 12.52 -5.76
CA LYS A 98 10.71 13.67 -6.43
C LYS A 98 9.57 13.24 -7.33
N VAL A 99 8.55 14.11 -7.38
CA VAL A 99 7.46 14.03 -8.35
C VAL A 99 7.47 15.30 -9.20
N LEU A 100 7.72 15.15 -10.47
CA LEU A 100 7.70 16.27 -11.42
C LEU A 100 6.35 16.26 -12.12
N VAL A 101 5.53 17.27 -11.86
CA VAL A 101 4.17 17.38 -12.40
C VAL A 101 4.14 18.44 -13.51
N PRO A 102 3.65 18.10 -14.71
CA PRO A 102 3.51 19.10 -15.78
C PRO A 102 2.40 20.08 -15.42
N ILE A 103 2.73 21.37 -15.30
CA ILE A 103 1.78 22.47 -15.04
C ILE A 103 1.70 23.44 -16.21
N MET A 104 0.54 24.09 -16.39
CA MET A 104 0.22 24.89 -17.58
C MET A 104 -0.10 26.36 -17.28
N ASN A 105 0.18 26.86 -16.09
CA ASN A 105 -0.34 28.13 -15.54
C ASN A 105 -1.88 28.14 -15.49
N SER A 106 -2.45 26.99 -15.20
CA SER A 106 -3.89 26.80 -14.97
C SER A 106 -4.26 27.20 -13.54
N SER A 107 -5.49 27.61 -13.31
CA SER A 107 -6.01 27.85 -11.95
C SER A 107 -6.11 26.57 -11.10
N TRP A 108 -5.89 25.39 -11.70
CA TRP A 108 -5.95 24.07 -11.06
C TRP A 108 -4.58 23.47 -10.76
N ASP A 109 -3.48 24.18 -11.12
CA ASP A 109 -2.13 23.66 -10.94
C ASP A 109 -1.79 23.41 -9.47
N ASP A 110 -2.13 24.35 -8.57
CA ASP A 110 -1.84 24.22 -7.14
C ASP A 110 -2.61 23.04 -6.52
N GLU A 111 -3.90 22.89 -6.86
CA GLU A 111 -4.71 21.75 -6.41
C GLU A 111 -4.13 20.41 -6.89
N ALA A 112 -3.63 20.37 -8.13
CA ALA A 112 -2.99 19.17 -8.66
C ALA A 112 -1.71 18.80 -7.90
N LEU A 113 -0.90 19.78 -7.52
CA LEU A 113 0.30 19.55 -6.69
C LEU A 113 -0.09 19.08 -5.28
N ASP A 114 -1.15 19.62 -4.69
CA ASP A 114 -1.65 19.21 -3.37
C ASP A 114 -2.14 17.74 -3.38
N VAL A 115 -2.80 17.30 -4.46
CA VAL A 115 -3.19 15.88 -4.62
C VAL A 115 -1.96 14.97 -4.61
N TYR A 116 -0.91 15.30 -5.34
CA TYR A 116 0.34 14.52 -5.31
C TYR A 116 1.00 14.56 -3.94
N GLN A 117 1.02 15.71 -3.28
CA GLN A 117 1.62 15.83 -1.94
C GLN A 117 0.87 14.99 -0.89
N ALA A 118 -0.47 14.94 -1.00
CA ALA A 118 -1.29 14.10 -0.13
C ALA A 118 -1.10 12.60 -0.42
N ALA A 119 -1.01 12.24 -1.70
CA ALA A 119 -0.83 10.85 -2.12
C ALA A 119 0.56 10.27 -1.79
N LEU A 120 1.59 11.13 -1.85
CA LEU A 120 3.00 10.75 -1.70
C LEU A 120 3.69 11.60 -0.61
N PRO A 121 3.32 11.41 0.66
CA PRO A 121 3.91 12.16 1.77
C PRO A 121 5.42 11.94 1.83
N GLY A 122 6.18 13.06 1.94
CA GLY A 122 7.65 13.04 2.00
C GLY A 122 8.36 13.13 0.66
N TYR A 123 7.62 13.05 -0.46
CA TYR A 123 8.18 13.38 -1.76
C TYR A 123 8.22 14.89 -2.00
N ASP A 124 9.24 15.36 -2.72
CA ASP A 124 9.31 16.71 -3.26
C ASP A 124 8.41 16.81 -4.50
N VAL A 125 7.23 17.38 -4.37
CA VAL A 125 6.32 17.60 -5.50
C VAL A 125 6.64 18.93 -6.15
N ILE A 126 7.04 18.88 -7.42
CA ILE A 126 7.54 20.04 -8.17
C ILE A 126 6.70 20.23 -9.42
N GLY A 127 6.05 21.40 -9.54
CA GLY A 127 5.39 21.82 -10.76
C GLY A 127 6.40 22.19 -11.84
N PHE A 128 6.26 21.61 -13.02
CA PHE A 128 7.16 21.84 -14.16
C PHE A 128 6.41 22.54 -15.29
N THR A 129 6.73 23.82 -15.49
CA THR A 129 6.12 24.63 -16.54
C THR A 129 6.70 24.28 -17.90
N GLY A 130 5.86 24.15 -18.91
CA GLY A 130 6.29 23.86 -20.28
C GLY A 130 5.17 24.05 -21.29
N THR A 131 5.47 23.73 -22.53
CA THR A 131 4.45 23.60 -23.58
C THR A 131 4.01 22.14 -23.60
N TRP A 132 2.95 21.87 -22.85
CA TRP A 132 2.40 20.54 -22.70
C TRP A 132 1.12 20.40 -23.51
N GLU A 133 0.86 19.21 -23.99
CA GLU A 133 -0.43 18.80 -24.56
C GLU A 133 -1.10 17.80 -23.62
N SER A 134 -2.41 17.64 -23.73
CA SER A 134 -3.17 16.69 -22.93
C SER A 134 -2.67 15.24 -23.07
N THR A 135 -2.03 14.92 -24.18
CA THR A 135 -1.54 13.59 -24.56
C THR A 135 -0.01 13.51 -24.66
N ASP A 136 0.72 14.60 -24.42
CA ASP A 136 2.19 14.63 -24.50
C ASP A 136 2.79 15.63 -23.52
N ALA A 137 3.31 15.14 -22.41
CA ALA A 137 3.96 15.96 -21.41
C ALA A 137 5.23 15.28 -20.85
N LEU A 138 5.56 15.46 -19.58
CA LEU A 138 6.84 15.05 -18.99
C LEU A 138 7.13 13.55 -19.17
N HIS A 139 6.19 12.68 -18.84
CA HIS A 139 6.40 11.22 -18.89
C HIS A 139 6.63 10.75 -20.34
N CYS A 140 5.87 11.25 -21.28
CA CYS A 140 6.02 10.91 -22.70
C CYS A 140 7.38 11.32 -23.28
N ARG A 141 8.05 12.32 -22.71
CA ARG A 141 9.30 12.91 -23.23
C ARG A 141 10.57 12.40 -22.55
N VAL A 142 10.45 11.38 -21.70
CA VAL A 142 11.59 10.77 -21.02
C VAL A 142 11.71 9.29 -21.35
N LYS A 143 12.89 8.73 -21.08
CA LYS A 143 13.13 7.29 -21.17
C LYS A 143 13.80 6.83 -19.90
N GLY A 144 13.25 5.80 -19.28
CA GLY A 144 13.89 5.10 -18.18
C GLY A 144 15.12 4.31 -18.68
N ILE A 145 16.21 4.41 -17.93
CA ILE A 145 17.35 3.52 -18.05
C ILE A 145 17.34 2.63 -16.82
N PRO A 146 17.12 1.31 -16.96
CA PRO A 146 17.08 0.44 -15.80
C PRO A 146 18.44 0.38 -15.10
N ASP A 147 18.45 0.50 -13.78
CA ASP A 147 19.60 0.13 -12.97
C ASP A 147 19.57 -1.39 -12.78
N LEU A 148 20.50 -2.10 -13.41
CA LEU A 148 20.56 -3.56 -13.36
C LEU A 148 21.15 -4.09 -12.06
N ASP A 149 21.74 -3.21 -11.25
CA ASP A 149 22.38 -3.55 -9.98
C ASP A 149 21.61 -3.01 -8.78
N MET A 150 20.32 -2.67 -8.96
CA MET A 150 19.51 -2.03 -7.90
C MET A 150 19.34 -2.94 -6.69
N LEU A 151 19.25 -2.32 -5.52
CA LEU A 151 18.76 -2.94 -4.30
C LEU A 151 17.25 -2.73 -4.24
N GLN A 152 16.48 -3.80 -4.24
CA GLN A 152 15.01 -3.75 -4.24
C GLN A 152 14.47 -4.16 -2.89
N ILE A 153 13.53 -3.39 -2.35
CA ILE A 153 12.82 -3.71 -1.12
C ILE A 153 11.34 -3.82 -1.44
N PHE A 154 10.77 -5.02 -1.24
CA PHE A 154 9.35 -5.30 -1.37
C PHE A 154 8.75 -5.47 0.02
N HIS A 155 7.95 -4.53 0.44
CA HIS A 155 7.30 -4.52 1.74
C HIS A 155 5.81 -4.24 1.58
N LYS A 156 4.96 -5.12 2.15
CA LYS A 156 3.52 -4.87 2.26
C LYS A 156 3.32 -3.81 3.36
N PRO A 157 2.82 -2.61 3.03
CA PRO A 157 2.62 -1.58 4.04
C PRO A 157 1.65 -2.03 5.12
N LEU A 158 1.97 -1.73 6.37
CA LEU A 158 1.00 -1.76 7.45
C LEU A 158 0.05 -0.56 7.25
N THR A 159 -1.24 -0.83 7.20
CA THR A 159 -2.29 0.16 6.97
C THR A 159 -3.38 0.02 8.02
N ASP A 160 -4.31 0.99 8.07
CA ASP A 160 -5.47 0.98 8.95
C ASP A 160 -5.15 0.92 10.45
N THR A 161 -5.96 0.23 11.22
CA THR A 161 -5.81 0.04 12.66
C THR A 161 -5.29 -1.36 12.93
N ILE A 162 -4.15 -1.46 13.59
CA ILE A 162 -3.47 -2.73 13.86
C ILE A 162 -3.31 -2.94 15.35
N ALA A 163 -3.77 -4.10 15.83
CA ALA A 163 -3.46 -4.61 17.15
C ALA A 163 -2.10 -5.34 17.14
N PRO A 164 -1.39 -5.41 18.27
CA PRO A 164 -0.19 -6.24 18.39
C PRO A 164 -0.52 -7.72 18.16
N GLY A 165 0.43 -8.46 17.59
CA GLY A 165 0.26 -9.90 17.34
C GLY A 165 -0.07 -10.72 18.59
N PRO A 166 -0.52 -11.99 18.42
CA PRO A 166 -1.14 -12.81 19.46
C PRO A 166 -0.27 -13.08 20.69
N SER A 167 1.03 -13.02 20.58
CA SER A 167 1.87 -12.89 21.77
C SER A 167 2.10 -11.41 22.04
N GLN A 168 1.39 -10.84 22.97
CA GLN A 168 1.39 -9.43 23.40
C GLN A 168 2.78 -8.77 23.56
N SER A 169 3.86 -9.55 23.46
CA SER A 169 5.24 -9.12 23.48
C SER A 169 5.87 -8.89 22.09
N GLN A 170 5.20 -9.27 21.00
CA GLN A 170 5.81 -9.29 19.66
C GLN A 170 5.73 -7.96 18.91
N GLY A 171 4.85 -7.04 19.29
CA GLY A 171 4.69 -5.77 18.60
C GLY A 171 3.87 -5.88 17.32
N TYR A 172 4.03 -4.89 16.40
CA TYR A 172 3.36 -4.86 15.10
C TYR A 172 4.29 -5.49 14.08
N GLU A 173 3.96 -6.70 13.67
CA GLU A 173 4.80 -7.51 12.80
C GLU A 173 4.85 -6.97 11.39
N LEU A 174 6.02 -7.09 10.76
CA LEU A 174 6.23 -6.76 9.36
C LEU A 174 7.21 -7.72 8.71
N GLU A 175 6.96 -7.97 7.43
CA GLU A 175 7.80 -8.79 6.57
C GLU A 175 8.20 -8.01 5.33
N LEU A 176 9.35 -8.35 4.77
CA LEU A 176 9.82 -7.79 3.51
C LEU A 176 10.73 -8.76 2.77
N ASP A 177 10.78 -8.61 1.46
CA ASP A 177 11.78 -9.24 0.60
C ASP A 177 12.80 -8.19 0.16
N ILE A 178 14.10 -8.52 0.29
CA ILE A 178 15.18 -7.69 -0.23
C ILE A 178 15.92 -8.45 -1.31
N ARG A 179 16.05 -7.84 -2.50
CA ARG A 179 16.79 -8.38 -3.63
C ARG A 179 17.96 -7.49 -3.98
N ASP A 180 19.16 -8.02 -3.83
CA ASP A 180 20.39 -7.38 -4.30
C ASP A 180 20.71 -7.88 -5.71
N LEU A 181 20.37 -7.06 -6.73
CA LEU A 181 20.63 -7.41 -8.12
C LEU A 181 22.11 -7.22 -8.49
N SER A 182 22.90 -6.52 -7.67
CA SER A 182 24.35 -6.40 -7.87
C SER A 182 25.11 -7.68 -7.53
N GLY A 183 24.49 -8.56 -6.74
CA GLY A 183 25.11 -9.78 -6.24
C GLY A 183 26.24 -9.55 -5.21
N SER A 184 26.35 -8.33 -4.67
CA SER A 184 27.38 -7.96 -3.69
C SER A 184 27.12 -8.50 -2.29
N GLY A 185 25.88 -8.86 -2.00
CA GLY A 185 25.39 -9.34 -0.70
C GLY A 185 24.87 -8.22 0.20
N ILE A 186 23.82 -8.54 0.97
CA ILE A 186 23.24 -7.60 1.95
C ILE A 186 24.22 -7.42 3.10
N VAL A 187 24.41 -6.17 3.54
CA VAL A 187 25.27 -5.84 4.69
C VAL A 187 24.61 -6.34 5.97
N ASP A 188 25.36 -7.08 6.78
CA ASP A 188 24.87 -7.60 8.06
C ASP A 188 24.32 -6.47 8.95
N GLN A 189 23.19 -6.71 9.61
CA GLN A 189 22.47 -5.76 10.49
C GLN A 189 22.09 -4.41 9.83
N SER A 190 22.08 -4.33 8.49
CA SER A 190 21.63 -3.13 7.77
C SER A 190 20.13 -3.05 7.59
N VAL A 191 19.45 -4.21 7.65
CA VAL A 191 18.00 -4.28 7.40
C VAL A 191 17.25 -3.91 8.67
N LYS A 192 16.58 -2.75 8.64
CA LYS A 192 15.90 -2.17 9.81
C LYS A 192 14.58 -1.55 9.43
N VAL A 193 13.65 -1.57 10.38
CA VAL A 193 12.51 -0.67 10.38
C VAL A 193 12.82 0.55 11.24
N PHE A 194 12.61 1.73 10.70
CA PHE A 194 12.67 3.02 11.42
C PHE A 194 11.24 3.47 11.67
N TRP A 195 10.90 3.82 12.90
CA TRP A 195 9.54 4.14 13.29
C TRP A 195 9.47 5.23 14.34
N LYS A 196 8.35 5.96 14.38
CA LYS A 196 8.02 6.90 15.45
C LYS A 196 6.52 7.09 15.59
N ASN A 197 6.07 7.45 16.79
CA ASN A 197 4.73 7.96 17.06
C ASN A 197 4.72 9.50 17.13
N GLU A 198 3.56 10.10 17.39
CA GLU A 198 3.38 11.56 17.44
C GLU A 198 4.19 12.23 18.56
N THR A 199 4.55 11.50 19.61
CA THR A 199 5.26 12.05 20.77
C THR A 199 6.79 12.03 20.62
N MET A 200 7.28 11.26 19.64
CA MET A 200 8.72 11.09 19.42
C MET A 200 9.25 12.15 18.46
N PRO A 201 10.31 12.87 18.83
CA PRO A 201 10.93 13.86 17.93
C PRO A 201 11.64 13.19 16.74
N ASP A 202 12.31 12.09 16.98
CA ASP A 202 13.14 11.37 16.01
C ASP A 202 12.66 9.93 15.84
N TYR A 203 13.07 9.29 14.74
CA TYR A 203 12.82 7.87 14.51
C TYR A 203 13.71 7.01 15.42
N ASP A 204 13.10 5.99 16.00
CA ASP A 204 13.81 4.85 16.58
C ASP A 204 13.95 3.74 15.53
N SER A 205 14.69 2.69 15.80
CA SER A 205 14.88 1.59 14.85
C SER A 205 14.91 0.23 15.50
N THR A 206 14.34 -0.76 14.79
CA THR A 206 14.39 -2.18 15.16
C THR A 206 15.06 -2.97 14.03
N LEU A 207 15.94 -3.88 14.38
CA LEU A 207 16.60 -4.78 13.44
C LEU A 207 15.60 -5.83 12.94
N LEU A 208 15.63 -6.09 11.63
CA LEU A 208 14.89 -7.18 11.01
C LEU A 208 15.83 -8.34 10.74
N HIS A 209 15.34 -9.56 10.93
CA HIS A 209 16.13 -10.77 10.86
C HIS A 209 15.69 -11.66 9.71
N GLN A 210 16.63 -12.35 9.12
CA GLN A 210 16.29 -13.45 8.21
C GLN A 210 15.70 -14.59 9.03
N PRO A 211 14.66 -15.28 8.53
CA PRO A 211 14.18 -16.51 9.13
C PRO A 211 15.29 -17.59 9.08
N ASP A 212 15.29 -18.49 10.07
CA ASP A 212 16.22 -19.62 10.13
C ASP A 212 16.02 -20.68 9.02
N VAL A 213 15.31 -20.31 7.95
CA VAL A 213 15.00 -21.17 6.81
C VAL A 213 15.93 -20.82 5.64
N PRO A 214 16.91 -21.68 5.31
CA PRO A 214 17.90 -21.39 4.27
C PRO A 214 17.33 -21.22 2.85
N GLU A 215 16.06 -21.59 2.64
CA GLU A 215 15.40 -21.59 1.33
C GLU A 215 14.83 -20.21 0.93
N GLU A 216 14.81 -19.25 1.86
CA GLU A 216 14.27 -17.90 1.62
C GLU A 216 15.26 -16.78 2.01
N PRO A 217 16.42 -16.69 1.37
CA PRO A 217 17.50 -15.77 1.79
C PRO A 217 17.15 -14.28 1.54
N GLU A 218 16.09 -14.00 0.81
CA GLU A 218 15.62 -12.64 0.53
C GLU A 218 14.65 -12.11 1.59
N LYS A 219 14.06 -12.97 2.42
CA LYS A 219 13.06 -12.60 3.42
C LYS A 219 13.66 -12.08 4.70
N TYR A 220 13.06 -11.05 5.24
CA TYR A 220 13.36 -10.47 6.55
C TYR A 220 12.05 -10.22 7.29
N SER A 221 12.07 -10.42 8.61
CA SER A 221 10.92 -10.19 9.48
C SER A 221 11.31 -9.55 10.78
N GLY A 222 10.37 -8.91 11.43
CA GLY A 222 10.52 -8.30 12.75
C GLY A 222 9.30 -7.48 13.10
N SER A 223 9.40 -6.65 14.13
CA SER A 223 8.25 -5.88 14.59
C SER A 223 8.62 -4.48 15.04
N ILE A 224 7.67 -3.55 14.86
CA ILE A 224 7.67 -2.28 15.57
C ILE A 224 7.19 -2.55 17.00
N PRO A 225 7.87 -2.06 18.02
CA PRO A 225 7.50 -2.31 19.41
C PRO A 225 6.08 -1.85 19.74
N VAL A 226 5.41 -2.61 20.63
CA VAL A 226 4.09 -2.27 21.14
C VAL A 226 4.07 -0.86 21.72
N GLN A 227 3.02 -0.13 21.44
CA GLN A 227 2.79 1.19 21.99
C GLN A 227 2.01 1.10 23.33
N ALA A 228 2.31 2.00 24.26
CA ALA A 228 1.65 2.07 25.56
C ALA A 228 0.21 2.62 25.48
N PHE A 229 -0.12 3.30 24.39
CA PHE A 229 -1.44 3.90 24.11
C PHE A 229 -1.64 3.98 22.60
N GLU A 230 -2.87 4.14 22.18
CA GLU A 230 -3.25 4.36 20.79
C GLU A 230 -2.39 5.46 20.18
N SER A 231 -1.77 5.17 19.03
CA SER A 231 -0.80 6.07 18.41
C SER A 231 -0.80 5.92 16.90
N ASN A 232 -0.62 7.03 16.22
CA ASN A 232 -0.35 7.01 14.78
C ASN A 232 1.14 6.78 14.57
N ILE A 233 1.50 5.63 14.03
CA ILE A 233 2.89 5.25 13.75
C ILE A 233 3.25 5.63 12.33
N ARG A 234 4.38 6.32 12.17
CA ARG A 234 5.04 6.54 10.89
C ARG A 234 6.30 5.69 10.85
N TYR A 235 6.51 4.99 9.75
CA TYR A 235 7.68 4.13 9.62
C TYR A 235 8.16 4.00 8.18
N TYR A 236 9.40 3.59 8.02
CA TYR A 236 9.98 3.13 6.76
C TYR A 236 10.94 1.99 7.05
N VAL A 237 11.16 1.13 6.08
CA VAL A 237 12.19 0.09 6.14
C VAL A 237 13.41 0.51 5.33
N GLN A 238 14.59 0.07 5.72
CA GLN A 238 15.86 0.38 5.05
C GLN A 238 16.73 -0.87 5.00
N GLY A 239 17.47 -1.01 3.91
CA GLY A 239 18.52 -2.00 3.75
C GLY A 239 19.72 -1.42 3.02
N ALA A 240 20.88 -2.07 3.15
CA ALA A 240 22.10 -1.75 2.42
C ALA A 240 22.77 -2.99 1.87
N ASP A 241 23.41 -2.87 0.71
CA ASP A 241 24.26 -3.90 0.11
C ASP A 241 25.76 -3.57 0.22
N SER A 242 26.60 -4.55 -0.08
CA SER A 242 28.06 -4.39 -0.01
C SER A 242 28.64 -3.61 -1.21
N SER A 243 27.84 -3.24 -2.21
CA SER A 243 28.21 -2.30 -3.26
C SER A 243 28.16 -0.84 -2.78
N GLY A 244 27.58 -0.59 -1.61
CA GLY A 244 27.41 0.73 -1.02
C GLY A 244 26.04 1.37 -1.31
N ARG A 245 25.10 0.64 -1.90
CA ARG A 245 23.71 1.10 -2.06
C ARG A 245 22.99 1.03 -0.72
N ILE A 246 22.18 2.03 -0.47
CA ILE A 246 21.22 2.09 0.64
C ILE A 246 19.87 2.43 0.01
N GLU A 247 18.86 1.62 0.31
CA GLU A 247 17.53 1.82 -0.22
C GLU A 247 16.49 1.80 0.88
N THR A 248 15.35 2.44 0.64
CA THR A 248 14.23 2.50 1.58
C THR A 248 12.92 2.11 0.91
N SER A 249 11.97 1.65 1.73
CA SER A 249 10.57 1.52 1.33
C SER A 249 9.67 2.25 2.36
N PRO A 250 8.91 3.27 1.94
CA PRO A 250 8.85 3.83 0.58
C PRO A 250 10.18 4.51 0.21
N LEU A 251 10.38 4.80 -1.09
CA LEU A 251 11.57 5.49 -1.61
C LEU A 251 11.75 6.89 -1.03
N ALA A 252 10.67 7.49 -0.53
CA ALA A 252 10.68 8.74 0.23
C ALA A 252 9.54 8.76 1.23
N GLY A 253 9.69 9.53 2.30
CA GLY A 253 8.66 9.68 3.32
C GLY A 253 8.49 8.47 4.22
N TYR A 254 7.26 8.04 4.40
CA TYR A 254 6.91 6.99 5.37
C TYR A 254 5.60 6.30 5.01
N HIS A 255 5.44 5.06 5.49
CA HIS A 255 4.15 4.40 5.67
C HIS A 255 3.56 4.81 7.02
N SER A 256 2.25 4.66 7.19
CA SER A 256 1.61 4.92 8.48
C SER A 256 0.45 3.98 8.75
N PHE A 257 0.27 3.66 10.02
CA PHE A 257 -0.86 2.90 10.53
C PHE A 257 -1.24 3.39 11.91
N TYR A 258 -2.45 3.06 12.37
CA TYR A 258 -2.91 3.37 13.71
C TYR A 258 -2.67 2.16 14.62
N ALA A 259 -1.78 2.33 15.58
CA ALA A 259 -1.37 1.28 16.51
C ALA A 259 -2.28 1.23 17.73
N MET A 260 -2.90 0.07 17.98
CA MET A 260 -3.64 -0.22 19.20
C MET A 260 -2.69 -0.75 20.28
N PRO A 261 -2.80 -0.32 21.56
CA PRO A 261 -1.99 -0.87 22.64
C PRO A 261 -2.45 -2.29 23.00
N THR A 262 -1.60 -3.03 23.70
CA THR A 262 -1.86 -4.42 24.14
C THR A 262 -3.13 -4.58 25.01
N ASP A 263 -3.49 -3.56 25.76
CA ASP A 263 -4.63 -3.57 26.68
C ASP A 263 -5.94 -3.06 26.04
N ALA A 264 -5.87 -2.53 24.81
CA ALA A 264 -7.08 -2.07 24.13
C ALA A 264 -8.11 -3.19 23.94
N CYS A 265 -7.63 -4.41 23.77
CA CYS A 265 -8.47 -5.60 23.63
C CYS A 265 -9.03 -6.14 24.95
N ASN A 266 -8.47 -5.80 26.09
CA ASN A 266 -8.90 -6.33 27.39
C ASN A 266 -10.30 -5.82 27.81
N SER A 267 -10.79 -4.76 27.19
CA SER A 267 -12.13 -4.20 27.43
C SER A 267 -13.17 -4.65 26.39
N TRP A 268 -12.78 -5.44 25.41
CA TRP A 268 -13.69 -5.88 24.35
C TRP A 268 -14.33 -7.21 24.73
N ASP A 269 -15.60 -7.36 24.39
CA ASP A 269 -16.28 -8.64 24.54
C ASP A 269 -15.71 -9.66 23.54
N ILE A 270 -15.46 -10.88 24.01
CA ILE A 270 -15.02 -11.96 23.15
C ILE A 270 -16.05 -12.17 22.04
N GLY A 271 -15.57 -12.09 20.79
CA GLY A 271 -16.40 -12.22 19.60
C GLY A 271 -16.87 -10.91 18.98
N ASP A 272 -16.68 -9.76 19.63
CA ASP A 272 -16.95 -8.43 19.05
C ASP A 272 -15.69 -7.95 18.31
N LEU A 273 -15.53 -8.40 17.06
CA LEU A 273 -14.31 -8.18 16.28
C LEU A 273 -14.17 -6.73 15.78
N ASN A 274 -15.29 -6.01 15.67
CA ASN A 274 -15.32 -4.62 15.19
C ASN A 274 -15.52 -3.59 16.31
N ASN A 275 -15.58 -4.05 17.57
CA ASN A 275 -15.85 -3.22 18.75
C ASN A 275 -17.13 -2.37 18.63
N SER A 276 -18.17 -2.94 18.07
CA SER A 276 -19.48 -2.27 17.96
C SER A 276 -20.27 -2.25 19.27
N GLY A 277 -19.85 -3.05 20.24
CA GLY A 277 -20.54 -3.28 21.50
C GLY A 277 -21.70 -4.28 21.39
N THR A 278 -21.79 -5.00 20.26
CA THR A 278 -22.83 -6.03 20.03
C THR A 278 -22.26 -7.18 19.21
N LEU A 279 -22.50 -8.41 19.66
CA LEU A 279 -22.17 -9.57 18.83
C LEU A 279 -23.23 -9.74 17.75
N ASP A 280 -22.84 -9.67 16.49
CA ASP A 280 -23.77 -9.80 15.37
C ASP A 280 -23.19 -10.57 14.18
N ILE A 281 -23.91 -10.61 13.06
CA ILE A 281 -23.51 -11.34 11.87
C ILE A 281 -22.24 -10.75 11.21
N ILE A 282 -21.95 -9.48 11.46
CA ILE A 282 -20.77 -8.80 10.91
C ILE A 282 -19.52 -9.40 11.54
N ASP A 283 -19.52 -9.62 12.86
CA ASP A 283 -18.40 -10.27 13.55
C ASP A 283 -18.15 -11.70 13.03
N VAL A 284 -19.22 -12.44 12.75
CA VAL A 284 -19.13 -13.78 12.17
C VAL A 284 -18.47 -13.73 10.78
N LEU A 285 -18.84 -12.76 9.94
CA LEU A 285 -18.24 -12.58 8.61
C LEU A 285 -16.78 -12.18 8.71
N MET A 286 -16.44 -11.26 9.61
CA MET A 286 -15.07 -10.83 9.85
C MET A 286 -14.20 -11.98 10.36
N LEU A 287 -14.71 -12.80 11.30
CA LEU A 287 -14.01 -14.00 11.77
C LEU A 287 -13.82 -15.02 10.65
N ALA A 288 -14.81 -15.21 9.80
CA ALA A 288 -14.69 -16.10 8.66
C ALA A 288 -13.65 -15.60 7.63
N ASP A 289 -13.63 -14.31 7.33
CA ASP A 289 -12.64 -13.70 6.45
C ASP A 289 -11.23 -13.82 7.02
N LEU A 290 -11.07 -13.58 8.32
CA LEU A 290 -9.80 -13.73 9.02
C LEU A 290 -9.27 -15.17 8.91
N ILE A 291 -10.11 -16.18 9.20
CA ILE A 291 -9.69 -17.58 9.23
C ILE A 291 -9.51 -18.17 7.82
N VAL A 292 -10.40 -17.86 6.87
CA VAL A 292 -10.41 -18.49 5.54
C VAL A 292 -9.45 -17.82 4.57
N TYR A 293 -9.33 -16.49 4.65
CA TYR A 293 -8.56 -15.70 3.69
C TYR A 293 -7.33 -15.01 4.30
N ASN A 294 -7.09 -15.23 5.62
CA ASN A 294 -6.06 -14.52 6.39
C ASN A 294 -6.20 -12.99 6.25
N ASN A 295 -7.44 -12.51 6.15
CA ASN A 295 -7.79 -11.12 5.97
C ASN A 295 -8.15 -10.50 7.33
N SER A 296 -7.23 -9.72 7.89
CA SER A 296 -7.43 -8.98 9.14
C SER A 296 -8.05 -7.59 8.94
N SER A 297 -8.47 -7.24 7.71
CA SER A 297 -9.07 -5.94 7.43
C SER A 297 -10.33 -5.70 8.28
N GLY A 298 -10.31 -4.64 9.08
CA GLY A 298 -11.39 -4.29 10.01
C GLY A 298 -11.43 -5.09 11.31
N VAL A 299 -10.56 -6.09 11.51
CA VAL A 299 -10.39 -6.79 12.78
C VAL A 299 -9.41 -6.00 13.63
N CYS A 300 -9.92 -5.23 14.57
CA CYS A 300 -9.07 -4.39 15.42
C CYS A 300 -8.32 -5.21 16.48
N CYS A 301 -8.75 -6.42 16.78
CA CYS A 301 -8.21 -7.22 17.87
C CYS A 301 -8.38 -8.73 17.63
N GLU A 302 -7.33 -9.42 17.20
CA GLU A 302 -7.38 -10.87 16.96
C GLU A 302 -7.56 -11.71 18.24
N SER A 303 -7.20 -11.17 19.41
CA SER A 303 -7.35 -11.91 20.67
C SER A 303 -8.81 -12.15 21.07
N VAL A 304 -9.75 -11.35 20.56
CA VAL A 304 -11.20 -11.58 20.78
C VAL A 304 -11.79 -12.57 19.76
N ALA A 305 -11.01 -12.96 18.77
CA ALA A 305 -11.41 -13.92 17.74
C ALA A 305 -11.29 -15.39 18.19
N ASP A 306 -10.47 -15.68 19.19
CA ASP A 306 -10.38 -17.00 19.83
C ASP A 306 -11.54 -17.18 20.83
N ILE A 307 -12.71 -17.53 20.27
CA ILE A 307 -13.98 -17.55 21.02
C ILE A 307 -13.99 -18.67 22.07
N ASN A 308 -13.32 -19.78 21.77
CA ASN A 308 -13.24 -20.93 22.65
C ASN A 308 -12.02 -20.91 23.59
N SER A 309 -11.13 -19.92 23.42
CA SER A 309 -9.92 -19.72 24.21
C SER A 309 -8.96 -20.94 24.20
N ASP A 310 -8.87 -21.65 23.09
CA ASP A 310 -7.96 -22.77 22.93
C ASP A 310 -6.58 -22.38 22.36
N GLY A 311 -6.39 -21.10 22.01
CA GLY A 311 -5.14 -20.54 21.47
C GLY A 311 -4.96 -20.77 19.97
N VAL A 312 -6.01 -21.24 19.25
CA VAL A 312 -5.92 -21.53 17.81
C VAL A 312 -7.16 -20.98 17.09
N LEU A 313 -6.96 -19.96 16.24
CA LEU A 313 -8.03 -19.48 15.38
C LEU A 313 -8.43 -20.55 14.35
N SER A 314 -9.65 -21.03 14.42
CA SER A 314 -10.15 -22.14 13.62
C SER A 314 -11.66 -22.02 13.29
N ILE A 315 -12.16 -22.92 12.45
CA ILE A 315 -13.58 -23.00 12.16
C ILE A 315 -14.45 -23.25 13.41
N ILE A 316 -13.86 -23.74 14.49
CA ILE A 316 -14.57 -23.96 15.75
C ILE A 316 -14.99 -22.63 16.38
N ASP A 317 -14.16 -21.60 16.25
CA ASP A 317 -14.47 -20.24 16.72
C ASP A 317 -15.63 -19.65 15.93
N ILE A 318 -15.66 -19.83 14.61
CA ILE A 318 -16.79 -19.39 13.78
C ILE A 318 -18.09 -20.07 14.26
N VAL A 319 -18.07 -21.39 14.46
CA VAL A 319 -19.26 -22.13 14.91
C VAL A 319 -19.70 -21.67 16.31
N THR A 320 -18.74 -21.42 17.18
CA THR A 320 -19.01 -20.95 18.53
C THR A 320 -19.62 -19.53 18.52
N LEU A 321 -19.05 -18.61 17.71
CA LEU A 321 -19.60 -17.27 17.56
C LEU A 321 -21.00 -17.27 16.94
N VAL A 322 -21.23 -18.07 15.89
CA VAL A 322 -22.57 -18.25 15.31
C VAL A 322 -23.58 -18.69 16.37
N SER A 323 -23.17 -19.61 17.24
CA SER A 323 -24.04 -20.09 18.33
C SER A 323 -24.35 -19.00 19.35
N LEU A 324 -23.40 -18.12 19.65
CA LEU A 324 -23.60 -16.98 20.54
C LEU A 324 -24.55 -15.95 19.93
N VAL A 325 -24.33 -15.57 18.67
CA VAL A 325 -25.18 -14.62 17.94
C VAL A 325 -26.61 -15.15 17.75
N ALA A 326 -26.78 -16.44 17.49
CA ALA A 326 -28.10 -17.04 17.28
C ALA A 326 -28.94 -17.22 18.58
N ASN A 327 -28.32 -17.10 19.75
CA ASN A 327 -28.98 -17.27 21.05
C ASN A 327 -29.24 -15.94 21.78
N GLN A 328 -28.95 -14.79 21.16
CA GLN A 328 -29.34 -13.46 21.62
C GLN A 328 -30.75 -13.10 21.16
#